data_10203a8e89e54f931e490e2f8babe00e
#
_entry.id   10203a8e89e54f931e490e2f8babe00e
#
_cell.length_a   1.000
_cell.length_b   1.000
_cell.length_c   1.000
_cell.angle_alpha   90.00
_cell.angle_beta   90.00
_cell.angle_gamma   90.00
#
_symmetry.space_group_name_H-M   'P 1'
#
loop_
_entity.id
_entity.type
_entity.pdbx_description
1 polymer ?
#
loop_
_entity_poly.entity_id
_entity_poly.type
_entity_poly.pdbx_seq_one_letter_code
_entity_poly.pdbx_strand_id
1 'polypeptide(L)'
;LHKAIRRQRQMCIRDSVVEWRVDWFEDVFDTDKVLDVAKDLQTVLKDTPILFTFRTAKEGGEKAISNEAYKALNMAVAKSGYVDLIDVEAFTGEEIVKSMIQEAHSYGVKVIASNHDFNATPEKDEIVRRLRMMQDYGADIPKMAVMPRNKQDVLTLLSATLEMSEQFADRPIITMSMAGTGVVSRL
;
A
#
# COMPACT_ATOMS: atom_id res chain seq x y z
N LEU A 1 -3.95 -6.92 -20.17
CA LEU A 1 -4.70 -7.07 -18.91
C LEU A 1 -5.09 -8.53 -18.63
N HIS A 2 -5.73 -9.24 -19.60
CA HIS A 2 -6.22 -10.62 -19.39
C HIS A 2 -5.14 -11.67 -19.06
N LYS A 3 -3.89 -11.53 -19.52
CA LYS A 3 -2.82 -12.51 -19.23
C LYS A 3 -2.21 -12.38 -17.83
N ALA A 4 -2.10 -11.15 -17.30
CA ALA A 4 -1.59 -10.93 -15.95
C ALA A 4 -2.59 -11.40 -14.87
N ILE A 5 -3.87 -11.10 -15.07
CA ILE A 5 -4.96 -11.51 -14.17
C ILE A 5 -5.10 -13.06 -14.12
N ARG A 6 -4.92 -13.75 -15.25
CA ARG A 6 -4.99 -15.24 -15.27
C ARG A 6 -3.85 -15.93 -14.53
N ARG A 7 -2.62 -15.38 -14.53
CA ARG A 7 -1.50 -15.99 -13.78
C ARG A 7 -1.65 -15.82 -12.28
N GLN A 8 -2.20 -14.71 -11.82
CA GLN A 8 -2.43 -14.46 -10.39
C GLN A 8 -3.59 -15.33 -9.86
N ARG A 9 -4.64 -15.58 -10.65
CA ARG A 9 -5.77 -16.45 -10.28
C ARG A 9 -5.40 -17.91 -10.02
N GLN A 10 -4.29 -18.40 -10.55
CA GLN A 10 -3.87 -19.80 -10.34
C GLN A 10 -3.07 -20.01 -9.04
N MET A 11 -2.57 -18.96 -8.41
CA MET A 11 -1.78 -19.06 -7.16
C MET A 11 -2.57 -18.83 -5.88
N CYS A 12 -3.72 -18.14 -5.93
CA CYS A 12 -4.51 -17.83 -4.74
C CYS A 12 -5.97 -18.26 -4.94
N ILE A 13 -6.34 -19.41 -4.40
CA ILE A 13 -7.73 -19.92 -4.43
C ILE A 13 -8.67 -19.08 -3.54
N ARG A 14 -8.11 -18.14 -2.73
CA ARG A 14 -8.85 -17.19 -1.90
C ARG A 14 -8.04 -15.89 -1.79
N ASP A 15 -8.13 -15.01 -2.79
CA ASP A 15 -7.62 -13.65 -2.65
C ASP A 15 -8.48 -12.92 -1.62
N SER A 16 -7.85 -12.50 -0.52
CA SER A 16 -8.52 -11.72 0.53
C SER A 16 -8.71 -10.27 0.12
N VAL A 17 -7.82 -9.73 -0.72
CA VAL A 17 -7.83 -8.38 -1.27
C VAL A 17 -7.17 -8.38 -2.65
N VAL A 18 -7.71 -7.62 -3.59
CA VAL A 18 -7.08 -7.38 -4.90
C VAL A 18 -6.47 -6.00 -4.93
N GLU A 19 -5.16 -5.90 -5.12
CA GLU A 19 -4.47 -4.62 -5.29
C GLU A 19 -4.45 -4.21 -6.77
N TRP A 20 -5.01 -3.04 -7.08
CA TRP A 20 -4.88 -2.41 -8.38
C TRP A 20 -3.77 -1.36 -8.36
N ARG A 21 -2.64 -1.69 -9.02
CA ARG A 21 -1.50 -0.79 -9.24
C ARG A 21 -1.82 0.14 -10.42
N VAL A 22 -2.45 1.26 -10.12
CA VAL A 22 -2.93 2.21 -11.13
C VAL A 22 -1.80 2.99 -11.80
N ASP A 23 -0.64 3.09 -11.20
CA ASP A 23 0.55 3.71 -11.81
C ASP A 23 0.98 3.03 -13.14
N TRP A 24 0.60 1.77 -13.36
CA TRP A 24 0.76 1.06 -14.64
C TRP A 24 -0.32 1.37 -15.67
N PHE A 25 -1.40 2.04 -15.27
CA PHE A 25 -2.48 2.39 -16.17
C PHE A 25 -2.06 3.58 -17.04
N GLU A 26 -2.23 3.48 -18.37
CA GLU A 26 -1.77 4.49 -19.31
C GLU A 26 -2.43 5.84 -19.06
N ASP A 27 -3.74 5.83 -18.86
CA ASP A 27 -4.58 7.03 -18.68
C ASP A 27 -4.77 7.41 -17.19
N VAL A 28 -3.82 7.09 -16.30
CA VAL A 28 -3.96 7.31 -14.85
C VAL A 28 -4.17 8.77 -14.46
N PHE A 29 -3.79 9.73 -15.29
CA PHE A 29 -4.00 11.16 -15.02
C PHE A 29 -5.37 11.67 -15.51
N ASP A 30 -6.16 10.83 -16.16
CA ASP A 30 -7.56 11.06 -16.47
C ASP A 30 -8.43 10.41 -15.40
N THR A 31 -8.89 11.23 -14.45
CA THR A 31 -9.65 10.73 -13.29
C THR A 31 -10.94 10.01 -13.71
N ASP A 32 -11.62 10.46 -14.75
CA ASP A 32 -12.87 9.83 -15.20
C ASP A 32 -12.60 8.42 -15.71
N LYS A 33 -11.55 8.23 -16.50
CA LYS A 33 -11.14 6.88 -16.94
C LYS A 33 -10.70 5.98 -15.80
N VAL A 34 -10.03 6.54 -14.79
CA VAL A 34 -9.67 5.77 -13.57
C VAL A 34 -10.92 5.31 -12.84
N LEU A 35 -11.91 6.18 -12.69
CA LEU A 35 -13.19 5.84 -12.04
C LEU A 35 -13.99 4.81 -12.83
N ASP A 36 -14.01 4.88 -14.15
CA ASP A 36 -14.66 3.89 -15.02
C ASP A 36 -14.03 2.49 -14.81
N VAL A 37 -12.69 2.41 -14.81
CA VAL A 37 -11.99 1.13 -14.55
C VAL A 37 -12.23 0.63 -13.13
N ALA A 38 -12.25 1.51 -12.13
CA ALA A 38 -12.54 1.13 -10.73
C ALA A 38 -13.94 0.51 -10.61
N LYS A 39 -14.93 1.10 -11.27
CA LYS A 39 -16.32 0.59 -11.34
C LYS A 39 -16.39 -0.79 -12.02
N ASP A 40 -15.66 -0.96 -13.12
CA ASP A 40 -15.61 -2.25 -13.83
C ASP A 40 -14.95 -3.32 -12.96
N LEU A 41 -13.87 -2.98 -12.26
CA LEU A 41 -13.21 -3.87 -11.31
C LEU A 41 -14.16 -4.31 -10.18
N GLN A 42 -14.88 -3.37 -9.58
CA GLN A 42 -15.88 -3.68 -8.55
C GLN A 42 -16.95 -4.65 -9.08
N THR A 43 -17.45 -4.41 -10.28
CA THR A 43 -18.44 -5.29 -10.92
C THR A 43 -17.93 -6.71 -11.12
N VAL A 44 -16.67 -6.87 -11.51
CA VAL A 44 -16.04 -8.19 -11.77
C VAL A 44 -15.65 -8.91 -10.48
N LEU A 45 -15.11 -8.16 -9.51
CA LEU A 45 -14.57 -8.70 -8.25
C LEU A 45 -15.64 -8.93 -7.19
N LYS A 46 -16.79 -8.26 -7.31
CA LYS A 46 -17.96 -8.38 -6.41
C LYS A 46 -17.56 -8.13 -4.94
N ASP A 47 -17.60 -9.19 -4.14
CA ASP A 47 -17.35 -9.14 -2.69
C ASP A 47 -15.86 -9.15 -2.33
N THR A 48 -14.95 -9.25 -3.30
CA THR A 48 -13.51 -9.21 -3.04
C THR A 48 -13.06 -7.76 -2.89
N PRO A 49 -12.54 -7.33 -1.73
CA PRO A 49 -12.12 -5.95 -1.50
C PRO A 49 -11.05 -5.49 -2.48
N ILE A 50 -11.16 -4.23 -2.90
CA ILE A 50 -10.23 -3.59 -3.83
C ILE A 50 -9.36 -2.59 -3.08
N LEU A 51 -8.04 -2.81 -3.16
CA LEU A 51 -7.03 -1.84 -2.74
C LEU A 51 -6.57 -1.03 -3.95
N PHE A 52 -6.82 0.26 -3.95
CA PHE A 52 -6.31 1.20 -4.94
C PHE A 52 -4.92 1.69 -4.54
N THR A 53 -3.94 1.53 -5.41
CA THR A 53 -2.55 1.93 -5.16
C THR A 53 -1.97 2.71 -6.33
N PHE A 54 -1.72 4.01 -6.14
CA PHE A 54 -0.81 4.76 -6.99
C PHE A 54 0.58 4.75 -6.34
N ARG A 55 1.47 3.88 -6.80
CA ARG A 55 2.86 3.89 -6.36
C ARG A 55 3.61 4.96 -7.11
N THR A 56 4.19 5.94 -6.39
CA THR A 56 4.96 7.00 -7.02
C THR A 56 6.33 6.51 -7.49
N ALA A 57 6.91 7.20 -8.48
CA ALA A 57 8.26 6.90 -8.93
C ALA A 57 9.32 7.05 -7.81
N LYS A 58 9.03 7.84 -6.76
CA LYS A 58 9.90 7.97 -5.58
C LYS A 58 10.00 6.68 -4.76
N GLU A 59 8.92 5.91 -4.74
CA GLU A 59 8.85 4.62 -4.05
C GLU A 59 8.76 3.43 -5.03
N GLY A 60 9.39 3.55 -6.20
CA GLY A 60 9.56 2.46 -7.16
C GLY A 60 8.37 2.19 -8.08
N GLY A 61 7.46 3.14 -8.22
CA GLY A 61 6.37 3.08 -9.18
C GLY A 61 6.76 3.61 -10.56
N GLU A 62 5.83 3.51 -11.52
CA GLU A 62 6.07 3.83 -12.92
C GLU A 62 6.01 5.32 -13.23
N LYS A 63 5.25 6.09 -12.45
CA LYS A 63 4.97 7.49 -12.79
C LYS A 63 5.22 8.44 -11.62
N ALA A 64 5.76 9.63 -11.96
CA ALA A 64 5.86 10.74 -11.03
C ALA A 64 4.51 11.48 -10.98
N ILE A 65 4.19 12.03 -9.81
CA ILE A 65 2.99 12.83 -9.58
C ILE A 65 3.28 13.90 -8.54
N SER A 66 2.63 15.06 -8.60
CA SER A 66 2.71 16.05 -7.53
C SER A 66 1.89 15.63 -6.31
N ASN A 67 2.23 16.13 -5.14
CA ASN A 67 1.49 15.79 -3.91
C ASN A 67 0.01 16.18 -4.01
N GLU A 68 -0.30 17.32 -4.65
CA GLU A 68 -1.67 17.81 -4.86
C GLU A 68 -2.45 16.88 -5.79
N ALA A 69 -1.88 16.48 -6.92
CA ALA A 69 -2.52 15.56 -7.86
C ALA A 69 -2.65 14.15 -7.25
N TYR A 70 -1.65 13.70 -6.49
CA TYR A 70 -1.68 12.44 -5.76
C TYR A 70 -2.86 12.39 -4.77
N LYS A 71 -2.99 13.44 -3.95
CA LYS A 71 -4.13 13.58 -3.03
C LYS A 71 -5.45 13.63 -3.79
N ALA A 72 -5.56 14.47 -4.82
CA ALA A 72 -6.79 14.62 -5.59
C ALA A 72 -7.27 13.30 -6.20
N LEU A 73 -6.36 12.53 -6.81
CA LEU A 73 -6.67 11.24 -7.41
C LEU A 73 -7.15 10.23 -6.37
N ASN A 74 -6.40 10.07 -5.26
CA ASN A 74 -6.77 9.14 -4.19
C ASN A 74 -8.14 9.49 -3.58
N MET A 75 -8.40 10.78 -3.35
CA MET A 75 -9.67 11.22 -2.76
C MET A 75 -10.84 11.08 -3.74
N ALA A 76 -10.64 11.32 -5.03
CA ALA A 76 -11.67 11.08 -6.05
C ALA A 76 -12.08 9.60 -6.08
N VAL A 77 -11.09 8.70 -6.02
CA VAL A 77 -11.35 7.25 -6.01
C VAL A 77 -11.99 6.81 -4.68
N ALA A 78 -11.52 7.29 -3.54
CA ALA A 78 -12.12 6.97 -2.25
C ALA A 78 -13.59 7.43 -2.17
N LYS A 79 -13.89 8.63 -2.67
CA LYS A 79 -15.25 9.18 -2.71
C LYS A 79 -16.19 8.42 -3.65
N SER A 80 -15.68 7.75 -4.67
CA SER A 80 -16.49 7.06 -5.69
C SER A 80 -17.29 5.89 -5.15
N GLY A 81 -16.86 5.28 -4.02
CA GLY A 81 -17.45 4.06 -3.48
C GLY A 81 -17.11 2.79 -4.26
N TYR A 82 -16.16 2.83 -5.18
CA TYR A 82 -15.75 1.68 -6.00
C TYR A 82 -14.57 0.90 -5.42
N VAL A 83 -13.95 1.40 -4.35
CA VAL A 83 -12.81 0.74 -3.69
C VAL A 83 -13.02 0.69 -2.19
N ASP A 84 -12.42 -0.30 -1.54
CA ASP A 84 -12.55 -0.54 -0.10
C ASP A 84 -11.35 0.02 0.66
N LEU A 85 -10.17 0.04 0.02
CA LEU A 85 -8.93 0.52 0.60
C LEU A 85 -8.18 1.40 -0.39
N ILE A 86 -7.39 2.35 0.14
CA ILE A 86 -6.37 3.09 -0.62
C ILE A 86 -5.00 2.91 0.04
N ASP A 87 -3.93 2.92 -0.78
CA ASP A 87 -2.54 2.99 -0.30
C ASP A 87 -2.08 4.45 -0.32
N VAL A 88 -1.57 4.93 0.81
CA VAL A 88 -1.03 6.29 0.96
C VAL A 88 0.43 6.20 1.38
N GLU A 89 1.34 6.76 0.58
CA GLU A 89 2.77 6.80 0.90
C GLU A 89 3.03 7.74 2.10
N ALA A 90 3.52 7.17 3.20
CA ALA A 90 3.62 7.85 4.50
C ALA A 90 4.61 9.03 4.52
N PHE A 91 5.55 9.09 3.55
CA PHE A 91 6.56 10.13 3.46
C PHE A 91 6.22 11.23 2.43
N THR A 92 4.98 11.30 1.97
CA THR A 92 4.48 12.40 1.12
C THR A 92 4.40 13.74 1.87
N GLY A 93 4.35 13.70 3.20
CA GLY A 93 4.27 14.85 4.12
C GLY A 93 3.20 14.61 5.18
N GLU A 94 3.55 14.86 6.45
CA GLU A 94 2.69 14.51 7.61
C GLU A 94 1.26 15.05 7.48
N GLU A 95 1.12 16.37 7.25
CA GLU A 95 -0.19 17.02 7.15
C GLU A 95 -1.03 16.47 5.98
N ILE A 96 -0.38 16.20 4.85
CA ILE A 96 -1.04 15.64 3.67
C ILE A 96 -1.54 14.23 3.98
N VAL A 97 -0.68 13.38 4.55
CA VAL A 97 -1.03 11.99 4.88
C VAL A 97 -2.17 11.93 5.88
N LYS A 98 -2.08 12.69 6.99
CA LYS A 98 -3.14 12.76 8.00
C LYS A 98 -4.46 13.23 7.41
N SER A 99 -4.42 14.26 6.55
CA SER A 99 -5.62 14.78 5.91
C SER A 99 -6.25 13.77 4.93
N MET A 100 -5.42 13.02 4.19
CA MET A 100 -5.90 11.96 3.29
C MET A 100 -6.55 10.81 4.07
N ILE A 101 -5.94 10.38 5.18
CA ILE A 101 -6.49 9.33 6.04
C ILE A 101 -7.86 9.75 6.59
N GLN A 102 -7.94 10.96 7.16
CA GLN A 102 -9.19 11.48 7.73
C GLN A 102 -10.30 11.61 6.67
N GLU A 103 -9.94 12.09 5.48
CA GLU A 103 -10.89 12.26 4.37
C GLU A 103 -11.38 10.91 3.82
N ALA A 104 -10.47 9.93 3.62
CA ALA A 104 -10.82 8.58 3.20
C ALA A 104 -11.76 7.89 4.20
N HIS A 105 -11.50 8.02 5.50
CA HIS A 105 -12.36 7.50 6.56
C HIS A 105 -13.76 8.12 6.51
N SER A 106 -13.91 9.40 6.14
CA SER A 106 -15.23 10.03 6.00
C SER A 106 -16.08 9.41 4.87
N TYR A 107 -15.43 8.75 3.91
CA TYR A 107 -16.08 7.98 2.84
C TYR A 107 -16.24 6.49 3.18
N GLY A 108 -15.79 6.05 4.35
CA GLY A 108 -15.82 4.63 4.76
C GLY A 108 -14.69 3.78 4.17
N VAL A 109 -13.71 4.39 3.54
CA VAL A 109 -12.57 3.71 2.90
C VAL A 109 -11.43 3.56 3.90
N LYS A 110 -10.83 2.35 3.95
CA LYS A 110 -9.69 2.04 4.81
C LYS A 110 -8.38 2.50 4.18
N VAL A 111 -7.37 2.80 5.01
CA VAL A 111 -6.09 3.31 4.53
C VAL A 111 -4.93 2.41 4.96
N ILE A 112 -4.17 1.96 3.96
CA ILE A 112 -2.84 1.40 4.16
C ILE A 112 -1.84 2.56 4.05
N ALA A 113 -1.16 2.93 5.14
CA ALA A 113 -0.04 3.85 5.05
C ALA A 113 1.23 3.06 4.75
N SER A 114 1.90 3.37 3.67
CA SER A 114 3.02 2.57 3.17
C SER A 114 4.33 3.33 3.06
N ASN A 115 5.44 2.58 3.18
CA ASN A 115 6.77 3.05 2.83
C ASN A 115 7.58 1.92 2.18
N HIS A 116 8.27 2.25 1.09
CA HIS A 116 9.09 1.32 0.33
C HIS A 116 10.53 1.84 0.26
N ASP A 117 11.44 1.15 0.96
CA ASP A 117 12.87 1.45 0.92
C ASP A 117 13.58 0.48 -0.04
N PHE A 118 13.84 0.94 -1.26
CA PHE A 118 14.52 0.15 -2.29
C PHE A 118 16.03 0.14 -2.15
N ASN A 119 16.60 0.93 -1.24
CA ASN A 119 18.05 1.07 -1.09
C ASN A 119 18.62 0.15 -0.03
N ALA A 120 17.88 -0.08 1.05
CA ALA A 120 18.36 -0.83 2.20
C ALA A 120 17.22 -1.37 3.08
N THR A 121 17.59 -2.20 4.04
CA THR A 121 16.82 -2.48 5.24
C THR A 121 17.33 -1.57 6.34
N PRO A 122 16.52 -0.63 6.85
CA PRO A 122 16.87 0.21 7.98
C PRO A 122 17.13 -0.61 9.25
N GLU A 123 17.75 0.00 10.24
CA GLU A 123 17.91 -0.60 11.58
C GLU A 123 16.52 -0.90 12.20
N LYS A 124 16.49 -1.91 13.07
CA LYS A 124 15.26 -2.41 13.68
C LYS A 124 14.41 -1.29 14.30
N ASP A 125 15.03 -0.42 15.10
CA ASP A 125 14.33 0.65 15.82
C ASP A 125 13.73 1.69 14.85
N GLU A 126 14.37 1.93 13.71
CA GLU A 126 13.86 2.83 12.67
C GLU A 126 12.64 2.21 11.96
N ILE A 127 12.65 0.91 11.71
CA ILE A 127 11.49 0.20 11.14
C ILE A 127 10.30 0.30 12.09
N VAL A 128 10.50 0.01 13.38
CA VAL A 128 9.47 0.12 14.42
C VAL A 128 8.96 1.56 14.52
N ARG A 129 9.86 2.55 14.52
CA ARG A 129 9.49 3.97 14.56
C ARG A 129 8.61 4.38 13.37
N ARG A 130 8.95 3.95 12.15
CA ARG A 130 8.15 4.26 10.95
C ARG A 130 6.77 3.62 11.01
N LEU A 131 6.66 2.37 11.42
CA LEU A 131 5.37 1.69 11.56
C LEU A 131 4.49 2.35 12.63
N ARG A 132 5.06 2.74 13.78
CA ARG A 132 4.35 3.50 14.82
C ARG A 132 3.88 4.84 14.31
N MET A 133 4.73 5.58 13.60
CA MET A 133 4.37 6.87 12.99
C MET A 133 3.14 6.71 12.07
N MET A 134 3.09 5.68 11.24
CA MET A 134 1.94 5.42 10.36
C MET A 134 0.67 5.11 11.18
N GLN A 135 0.80 4.36 12.29
CA GLN A 135 -0.28 4.11 13.23
C GLN A 135 -0.76 5.41 13.88
N ASP A 136 0.16 6.26 14.33
CA ASP A 136 -0.14 7.55 14.97
C ASP A 136 -0.81 8.55 13.99
N TYR A 137 -0.53 8.43 12.69
CA TYR A 137 -1.23 9.18 11.64
C TYR A 137 -2.68 8.72 11.43
N GLY A 138 -3.07 7.58 12.02
CA GLY A 138 -4.42 7.04 11.96
C GLY A 138 -4.65 5.99 10.86
N ALA A 139 -3.60 5.50 10.19
CA ALA A 139 -3.73 4.45 9.18
C ALA A 139 -4.34 3.17 9.76
N ASP A 140 -5.20 2.50 8.99
CA ASP A 140 -5.77 1.21 9.41
C ASP A 140 -4.75 0.07 9.35
N ILE A 141 -3.79 0.16 8.42
CA ILE A 141 -2.73 -0.85 8.25
C ILE A 141 -1.41 -0.14 7.93
N PRO A 142 -0.48 -0.03 8.89
CA PRO A 142 0.90 0.36 8.60
C PRO A 142 1.60 -0.69 7.73
N LYS A 143 2.28 -0.25 6.66
CA LYS A 143 2.96 -1.15 5.71
C LYS A 143 4.39 -0.69 5.44
N MET A 144 5.34 -1.60 5.56
CA MET A 144 6.73 -1.33 5.25
C MET A 144 7.35 -2.43 4.39
N ALA A 145 7.93 -2.04 3.25
CA ALA A 145 8.70 -2.92 2.37
C ALA A 145 10.14 -2.43 2.28
N VAL A 146 11.10 -3.33 2.50
CA VAL A 146 12.53 -2.99 2.55
C VAL A 146 13.36 -3.90 1.65
N MET A 147 14.50 -3.39 1.15
CA MET A 147 15.39 -4.15 0.30
C MET A 147 16.50 -4.81 1.14
N PRO A 148 16.54 -6.14 1.24
CA PRO A 148 17.61 -6.84 1.93
C PRO A 148 18.88 -6.89 1.05
N ARG A 149 20.03 -6.59 1.61
CA ARG A 149 21.35 -6.77 1.01
C ARG A 149 21.95 -8.13 1.36
N ASN A 150 21.49 -8.70 2.46
CA ASN A 150 21.96 -9.98 2.99
C ASN A 150 20.87 -10.64 3.87
N LYS A 151 21.15 -11.83 4.38
CA LYS A 151 20.20 -12.59 5.22
C LYS A 151 19.96 -11.92 6.59
N GLN A 152 20.94 -11.18 7.11
CA GLN A 152 20.80 -10.47 8.39
C GLN A 152 19.75 -9.37 8.28
N ASP A 153 19.64 -8.69 7.12
CA ASP A 153 18.63 -7.68 6.89
C ASP A 153 17.21 -8.27 6.97
N VAL A 154 17.02 -9.51 6.50
CA VAL A 154 15.74 -10.22 6.62
C VAL A 154 15.41 -10.49 8.09
N LEU A 155 16.40 -10.95 8.89
CA LEU A 155 16.21 -11.18 10.33
C LEU A 155 15.94 -9.87 11.07
N THR A 156 16.56 -8.77 10.67
CA THR A 156 16.30 -7.42 11.22
C THR A 156 14.84 -7.03 11.00
N LEU A 157 14.30 -7.21 9.80
CA LEU A 157 12.90 -6.93 9.52
C LEU A 157 11.97 -7.83 10.32
N LEU A 158 12.24 -9.14 10.40
CA LEU A 158 11.41 -10.07 11.16
C LEU A 158 11.41 -9.72 12.67
N SER A 159 12.58 -9.34 13.21
CA SER A 159 12.70 -8.88 14.59
C SER A 159 11.92 -7.58 14.84
N ALA A 160 11.98 -6.63 13.91
CA ALA A 160 11.18 -5.40 14.00
C ALA A 160 9.68 -5.68 13.91
N THR A 161 9.28 -6.62 13.04
CA THR A 161 7.89 -7.04 12.90
C THR A 161 7.35 -7.66 14.19
N LEU A 162 8.14 -8.56 14.80
CA LEU A 162 7.79 -9.19 16.06
C LEU A 162 7.62 -8.13 17.18
N GLU A 163 8.60 -7.25 17.33
CA GLU A 163 8.55 -6.20 18.35
C GLU A 163 7.36 -5.25 18.14
N MET A 164 7.14 -4.80 16.89
CA MET A 164 5.98 -3.94 16.58
C MET A 164 4.68 -4.65 16.91
N SER A 165 4.54 -5.91 16.50
CA SER A 165 3.33 -6.71 16.67
C SER A 165 3.01 -6.99 18.15
N GLU A 166 4.02 -7.27 18.98
CA GLU A 166 3.80 -7.67 20.38
C GLU A 166 3.72 -6.51 21.36
N GLN A 167 4.40 -5.37 21.03
CA GLN A 167 4.55 -4.30 22.02
C GLN A 167 3.81 -3.00 21.63
N PHE A 168 3.58 -2.73 20.36
CA PHE A 168 3.12 -1.42 19.93
C PHE A 168 1.89 -1.44 19.02
N ALA A 169 1.68 -2.49 18.22
CA ALA A 169 0.58 -2.52 17.27
C ALA A 169 -0.77 -2.74 17.97
N ASP A 170 -1.72 -1.85 17.72
CA ASP A 170 -3.12 -1.98 18.10
C ASP A 170 -4.02 -2.39 16.90
N ARG A 171 -3.41 -2.63 15.76
CA ARG A 171 -4.03 -2.94 14.46
C ARG A 171 -3.13 -3.83 13.61
N PRO A 172 -3.65 -4.45 12.51
CA PRO A 172 -2.82 -5.23 11.60
C PRO A 172 -1.68 -4.41 11.00
N ILE A 173 -0.53 -5.06 10.78
CA ILE A 173 0.62 -4.47 10.10
C ILE A 173 1.03 -5.36 8.92
N ILE A 174 1.65 -4.75 7.90
CA ILE A 174 2.25 -5.45 6.78
C ILE A 174 3.74 -5.11 6.72
N THR A 175 4.57 -6.13 6.79
CA THR A 175 6.02 -5.98 6.55
C THR A 175 6.48 -6.97 5.50
N MET A 176 7.39 -6.55 4.63
CA MET A 176 8.00 -7.46 3.67
C MET A 176 9.45 -7.11 3.38
N SER A 177 10.28 -8.14 3.31
CA SER A 177 11.60 -8.08 2.73
C SER A 177 11.47 -8.39 1.24
N MET A 178 11.90 -7.45 0.41
CA MET A 178 11.77 -7.55 -1.05
C MET A 178 12.78 -8.54 -1.65
N ALA A 179 12.73 -8.73 -2.96
CA ALA A 179 13.57 -9.67 -3.73
C ALA A 179 13.50 -11.14 -3.26
N GLY A 180 14.28 -12.01 -3.91
CA GLY A 180 14.29 -13.45 -3.64
C GLY A 180 14.80 -13.82 -2.25
N THR A 181 15.75 -13.07 -1.70
CA THR A 181 16.29 -13.29 -0.34
C THR A 181 15.23 -13.08 0.73
N GLY A 182 14.25 -12.22 0.48
CA GLY A 182 13.18 -11.88 1.42
C GLY A 182 11.94 -12.77 1.38
N VAL A 183 11.89 -13.82 0.55
CA VAL A 183 10.70 -14.68 0.39
C VAL A 183 10.19 -15.23 1.72
N VAL A 184 11.07 -15.61 2.64
CA VAL A 184 10.69 -16.15 3.96
C VAL A 184 9.87 -15.17 4.81
N SER A 185 9.94 -13.87 4.55
CA SER A 185 9.14 -12.87 5.28
C SER A 185 7.66 -12.81 4.84
N ARG A 186 7.29 -13.63 3.84
CA ARG A 186 5.97 -13.65 3.22
C ARG A 186 5.25 -15.01 3.34
N LEU A 187 5.78 -15.90 4.17
CA LEU A 187 5.24 -17.25 4.42
C LEU A 187 4.34 -17.30 5.64
#